data_ae0b07cadc1eff826fd1be33a320e9ef
#
_entry.id   ae0b07cadc1eff826fd1be33a320e9ef
#
_cell.length_a   1.000
_cell.length_b   1.000
_cell.length_c   1.000
_cell.angle_alpha   90.00
_cell.angle_beta   90.00
_cell.angle_gamma   90.00
#
_symmetry.space_group_name_H-M   'P 1'
#
loop_
_entity.id
_entity.type
_entity.pdbx_description
1 polymer ?
#
loop_
_entity_poly.entity_id
_entity_poly.type
_entity_poly.pdbx_seq_one_letter_code
_entity_poly.pdbx_strand_id
1 'polypeptide(L)'
;KGSIFNPNFPRACFARMAQVQRVIDCIIRALAPVMPEKATAGNAATVMSVSYSGFSEENQSYWVCVEVNEGSYGARSTKDGLDTVDNLMANTKNVPCEEIELRYPLRVEKYEIRPDQPGAGTWRGGCGHVREVRFLEDGYFSCNGDRILEKPFGIFEGLDGHGARLTLNPDTKNEVEWP
;
A
#
# COMPACT_ATOMS: atom_id res chain seq x y z
N LYS A 1 26.77 6.20 -9.63
CA LYS A 1 27.04 6.65 -8.27
C LYS A 1 26.51 8.06 -8.10
N GLY A 2 25.85 8.36 -6.95
CA GLY A 2 25.23 9.67 -6.71
C GLY A 2 23.83 9.84 -7.31
N SER A 3 23.25 8.82 -7.94
CA SER A 3 21.85 8.83 -8.38
C SER A 3 20.89 8.41 -7.28
N ILE A 4 19.58 8.58 -7.53
CA ILE A 4 18.51 8.14 -6.63
C ILE A 4 18.56 6.62 -6.35
N PHE A 5 19.06 5.81 -7.30
CA PHE A 5 19.20 4.36 -7.17
C PHE A 5 20.55 3.91 -6.63
N ASN A 6 21.53 4.80 -6.59
CA ASN A 6 22.86 4.51 -6.08
C ASN A 6 23.41 5.73 -5.35
N PRO A 7 22.84 6.08 -4.20
CA PRO A 7 23.24 7.28 -3.46
C PRO A 7 24.66 7.15 -2.89
N ASN A 8 25.29 8.29 -2.67
CA ASN A 8 26.55 8.34 -1.95
C ASN A 8 26.29 8.29 -0.44
N PHE A 9 27.16 7.55 0.27
CA PHE A 9 27.16 7.59 1.74
C PHE A 9 27.42 9.04 2.24
N PRO A 10 26.73 9.51 3.31
CA PRO A 10 25.78 8.86 4.21
C PRO A 10 24.31 9.25 3.92
N ARG A 11 23.75 8.85 2.81
CA ARG A 11 22.34 9.10 2.48
C ARG A 11 21.42 8.13 3.21
N ALA A 12 20.26 8.62 3.65
CA ALA A 12 19.21 7.79 4.20
C ALA A 12 18.68 6.82 3.12
N CYS A 13 18.52 5.55 3.50
CA CYS A 13 18.07 4.48 2.60
C CYS A 13 16.87 3.71 3.17
N PHE A 14 16.13 4.29 4.10
CA PHE A 14 14.90 3.69 4.61
C PHE A 14 13.86 3.61 3.49
N ALA A 15 13.06 2.56 3.52
CA ALA A 15 12.00 2.30 2.53
C ALA A 15 12.50 2.25 1.06
N ARG A 16 13.75 1.85 0.82
CA ARG A 16 14.33 1.73 -0.53
C ARG A 16 13.52 0.84 -1.48
N MET A 17 12.69 -0.04 -0.94
CA MET A 17 11.81 -0.93 -1.70
C MET A 17 10.86 -0.14 -2.59
N ALA A 18 10.42 1.04 -2.16
CA ALA A 18 9.54 1.91 -2.93
C ALA A 18 10.09 2.21 -4.33
N GLN A 19 11.35 2.66 -4.39
CA GLN A 19 11.99 3.00 -5.66
C GLN A 19 12.19 1.76 -6.55
N VAL A 20 12.60 0.63 -5.95
CA VAL A 20 12.83 -0.61 -6.71
C VAL A 20 11.53 -1.09 -7.35
N GLN A 21 10.44 -1.07 -6.64
CA GLN A 21 9.13 -1.47 -7.14
C GLN A 21 8.64 -0.57 -8.27
N ARG A 22 8.86 0.73 -8.15
CA ARG A 22 8.55 1.68 -9.23
C ARG A 22 9.40 1.45 -10.48
N VAL A 23 10.67 1.12 -10.33
CA VAL A 23 11.53 0.75 -11.47
C VAL A 23 10.99 -0.46 -12.19
N ILE A 24 10.59 -1.50 -11.45
CA ILE A 24 10.00 -2.72 -12.05
C ILE A 24 8.71 -2.39 -12.79
N ASP A 25 7.85 -1.60 -12.20
CA ASP A 25 6.60 -1.13 -12.81
C ASP A 25 6.87 -0.40 -14.15
N CYS A 26 7.85 0.49 -14.17
CA CYS A 26 8.28 1.18 -15.38
C CYS A 26 8.85 0.22 -16.44
N ILE A 27 9.65 -0.77 -16.04
CA ILE A 27 10.21 -1.77 -16.95
C ILE A 27 9.09 -2.63 -17.56
N ILE A 28 8.16 -3.13 -16.75
CA ILE A 28 7.03 -3.92 -17.23
C ILE A 28 6.19 -3.11 -18.21
N ARG A 29 5.87 -1.85 -17.88
CA ARG A 29 5.12 -0.96 -18.75
C ARG A 29 5.84 -0.69 -20.08
N ALA A 30 7.15 -0.47 -20.04
CA ALA A 30 7.96 -0.23 -21.24
C ALA A 30 8.06 -1.48 -22.14
N LEU A 31 8.08 -2.68 -21.56
CA LEU A 31 8.18 -3.95 -22.29
C LEU A 31 6.82 -4.48 -22.75
N ALA A 32 5.71 -3.98 -22.20
CA ALA A 32 4.37 -4.46 -22.53
C ALA A 32 4.07 -4.54 -24.05
N PRO A 33 4.41 -3.53 -24.89
CA PRO A 33 4.17 -3.60 -26.32
C PRO A 33 4.97 -4.69 -27.05
N VAL A 34 6.12 -5.11 -26.48
CA VAL A 34 7.06 -6.07 -27.09
C VAL A 34 6.79 -7.49 -26.59
N MET A 35 6.31 -7.62 -25.36
CA MET A 35 6.08 -8.90 -24.69
C MET A 35 4.69 -8.93 -24.03
N PRO A 36 3.60 -8.77 -24.81
CA PRO A 36 2.25 -8.61 -24.27
C PRO A 36 1.80 -9.79 -23.40
N GLU A 37 2.22 -11.00 -23.75
CA GLU A 37 1.87 -12.22 -23.01
C GLU A 37 2.49 -12.31 -21.62
N LYS A 38 3.55 -11.55 -21.36
CA LYS A 38 4.26 -11.49 -20.07
C LYS A 38 3.97 -10.22 -19.26
N ALA A 39 3.36 -9.23 -19.91
CA ALA A 39 3.07 -7.96 -19.27
C ALA A 39 1.93 -8.10 -18.25
N THR A 40 2.01 -7.27 -17.21
CA THR A 40 0.94 -7.07 -16.24
C THR A 40 0.53 -5.60 -16.25
N ALA A 41 -0.73 -5.33 -15.96
CA ALA A 41 -1.17 -3.98 -15.64
C ALA A 41 -0.51 -3.50 -14.33
N GLY A 42 -0.64 -2.21 -14.04
CA GLY A 42 -0.07 -1.59 -12.85
C GLY A 42 -0.55 -2.26 -11.56
N ASN A 43 0.36 -2.37 -10.61
CA ASN A 43 0.08 -2.89 -9.27
C ASN A 43 0.04 -1.74 -8.25
N ALA A 44 -0.10 -2.08 -6.98
CA ALA A 44 -0.06 -1.12 -5.87
C ALA A 44 1.28 -0.37 -5.73
N ALA A 45 2.30 -0.78 -6.46
CA ALA A 45 3.67 -0.28 -6.46
C ALA A 45 4.34 -0.42 -5.09
N THR A 46 4.26 0.58 -4.25
CA THR A 46 4.80 0.52 -2.89
C THR A 46 3.71 0.15 -1.92
N VAL A 47 4.00 -0.78 -1.04
CA VAL A 47 3.15 -1.05 0.10
C VAL A 47 2.99 0.22 0.94
N MET A 48 1.80 0.46 1.44
CA MET A 48 1.54 1.56 2.35
C MET A 48 2.05 1.18 3.75
N SER A 49 3.23 1.66 4.08
CA SER A 49 3.80 1.49 5.42
C SER A 49 3.22 2.53 6.36
N VAL A 50 2.58 2.07 7.42
CA VAL A 50 2.00 2.93 8.46
C VAL A 50 2.69 2.67 9.79
N SER A 51 2.86 3.73 10.57
CA SER A 51 3.39 3.65 11.93
C SER A 51 2.42 4.32 12.88
N TYR A 52 2.08 3.62 13.92
CA TYR A 52 1.34 4.10 15.08
C TYR A 52 2.29 4.11 16.25
N SER A 53 2.33 5.17 17.02
CA SER A 53 3.21 5.24 18.19
C SER A 53 2.62 6.15 19.28
N GLY A 54 3.04 5.94 20.50
CA GLY A 54 2.61 6.74 21.64
C GLY A 54 3.41 6.43 22.88
N PHE A 55 2.96 7.01 23.97
CA PHE A 55 3.51 6.76 25.31
C PHE A 55 2.41 6.19 26.19
N SER A 56 2.63 5.01 26.74
CA SER A 56 1.72 4.39 27.68
C SER A 56 1.97 4.92 29.09
N GLU A 57 1.02 5.63 29.64
CA GLU A 57 1.08 6.11 31.03
C GLU A 57 1.01 4.93 32.02
N GLU A 58 0.30 3.87 31.70
CA GLU A 58 0.21 2.69 32.54
C GLU A 58 1.55 1.98 32.67
N ASN A 59 2.23 1.76 31.54
CA ASN A 59 3.50 1.03 31.49
C ASN A 59 4.73 1.92 31.56
N GLN A 60 4.55 3.25 31.61
CA GLN A 60 5.63 4.25 31.60
C GLN A 60 6.66 4.02 30.48
N SER A 61 6.19 3.67 29.29
CA SER A 61 7.02 3.30 28.15
C SER A 61 6.46 3.75 26.81
N TYR A 62 7.36 4.01 25.87
CA TYR A 62 6.99 4.23 24.48
C TYR A 62 6.63 2.93 23.80
N TRP A 63 5.64 2.99 22.93
CA TRP A 63 5.26 1.90 22.04
C TRP A 63 5.27 2.35 20.58
N VAL A 64 5.58 1.43 19.70
CA VAL A 64 5.54 1.62 18.23
C VAL A 64 4.99 0.36 17.60
N CYS A 65 3.95 0.52 16.80
CA CYS A 65 3.40 -0.50 15.94
C CYS A 65 3.62 -0.09 14.48
N VAL A 66 4.22 -0.95 13.68
CA VAL A 66 4.42 -0.71 12.25
C VAL A 66 3.69 -1.79 11.49
N GLU A 67 2.82 -1.37 10.58
CA GLU A 67 2.15 -2.26 9.64
C GLU A 67 2.55 -1.93 8.21
N VAL A 68 2.49 -2.95 7.38
CA VAL A 68 2.70 -2.86 5.94
C VAL A 68 1.39 -3.24 5.27
N ASN A 69 0.65 -2.26 4.78
CA ASN A 69 -0.61 -2.49 4.10
C ASN A 69 -0.35 -2.81 2.63
N GLU A 70 -0.62 -4.05 2.26
CA GLU A 70 -0.49 -4.54 0.89
C GLU A 70 -1.58 -3.93 0.00
N GLY A 71 -1.35 -3.98 -1.29
CA GLY A 71 -2.31 -3.51 -2.26
C GLY A 71 -2.92 -4.64 -3.07
N SER A 72 -2.61 -4.68 -4.35
CA SER A 72 -3.10 -5.68 -5.28
C SER A 72 -2.19 -5.80 -6.50
N TYR A 73 -2.32 -6.88 -7.26
CA TYR A 73 -1.68 -7.01 -8.56
C TYR A 73 -2.59 -6.51 -9.68
N GLY A 74 -1.98 -5.96 -10.73
CA GLY A 74 -2.66 -5.69 -11.98
C GLY A 74 -3.09 -6.97 -12.71
N ALA A 75 -3.98 -6.80 -13.68
CA ALA A 75 -4.40 -7.87 -14.58
C ALA A 75 -3.22 -8.43 -15.36
N ARG A 76 -3.33 -9.69 -15.75
CA ARG A 76 -2.35 -10.42 -16.56
C ARG A 76 -2.97 -10.80 -17.90
N SER A 77 -2.16 -11.26 -18.84
CA SER A 77 -2.61 -11.63 -20.19
C SER A 77 -3.69 -12.72 -20.24
N THR A 78 -3.80 -13.55 -19.20
CA THR A 78 -4.70 -14.72 -19.19
C THR A 78 -5.59 -14.81 -17.96
N LYS A 79 -5.56 -13.85 -17.06
CA LYS A 79 -6.31 -13.90 -15.79
C LYS A 79 -6.32 -12.56 -15.06
N ASP A 80 -7.28 -12.42 -14.18
CA ASP A 80 -7.41 -11.29 -13.29
C ASP A 80 -6.18 -11.05 -12.41
N GLY A 81 -6.05 -9.84 -11.91
CA GLY A 81 -5.13 -9.47 -10.86
C GLY A 81 -5.46 -10.18 -9.55
N LEU A 82 -4.48 -10.26 -8.66
CA LEU A 82 -4.66 -10.84 -7.33
C LEU A 82 -5.14 -9.76 -6.36
N ASP A 83 -6.14 -10.11 -5.57
CA ASP A 83 -6.71 -9.21 -4.56
C ASP A 83 -5.86 -9.21 -3.29
N THR A 84 -5.70 -8.06 -2.67
CA THR A 84 -5.08 -7.88 -1.34
C THR A 84 -3.82 -8.71 -1.11
N VAL A 85 -2.88 -8.60 -2.04
CA VAL A 85 -1.58 -9.29 -1.94
C VAL A 85 -0.45 -8.29 -1.94
N ASP A 86 0.65 -8.69 -1.35
CA ASP A 86 1.88 -7.94 -1.39
C ASP A 86 2.38 -7.76 -2.83
N ASN A 87 3.18 -6.76 -3.05
CA ASN A 87 3.63 -6.43 -4.40
C ASN A 87 4.72 -7.38 -4.94
N LEU A 88 5.17 -7.11 -6.17
CA LEU A 88 6.04 -8.00 -6.93
C LEU A 88 7.41 -8.30 -6.28
N MET A 89 7.86 -7.46 -5.35
CA MET A 89 9.20 -7.56 -4.74
C MET A 89 9.16 -7.80 -3.24
N ALA A 90 8.02 -8.04 -2.69
CA ALA A 90 7.86 -8.30 -1.28
C ALA A 90 7.08 -9.60 -1.05
N ASN A 91 7.12 -10.08 0.15
CA ASN A 91 6.43 -11.31 0.58
C ASN A 91 6.17 -11.20 2.08
N THR A 92 5.45 -10.16 2.47
CA THR A 92 5.07 -9.91 3.85
C THR A 92 3.66 -10.39 4.13
N LYS A 93 3.30 -10.44 5.38
CA LYS A 93 1.94 -10.72 5.86
C LYS A 93 1.59 -9.68 6.90
N ASN A 94 0.32 -9.32 6.96
CA ASN A 94 -0.17 -8.43 8.01
C ASN A 94 -0.13 -9.13 9.36
N VAL A 95 0.07 -8.33 10.39
CA VAL A 95 -0.06 -8.79 11.77
C VAL A 95 -1.52 -9.12 12.04
N PRO A 96 -1.84 -10.23 12.73
CA PRO A 96 -3.21 -10.51 13.16
C PRO A 96 -3.81 -9.37 13.97
N CYS A 97 -5.08 -9.08 13.77
CA CYS A 97 -5.74 -7.97 14.47
C CYS A 97 -5.68 -8.15 15.99
N GLU A 98 -5.84 -9.37 16.45
CA GLU A 98 -5.80 -9.74 17.87
C GLU A 98 -4.44 -9.44 18.50
N GLU A 99 -3.35 -9.63 17.75
CA GLU A 99 -2.00 -9.34 18.23
C GLU A 99 -1.76 -7.82 18.36
N ILE A 100 -2.32 -7.04 17.45
CA ILE A 100 -2.25 -5.58 17.52
C ILE A 100 -3.02 -5.08 18.74
N GLU A 101 -4.25 -5.52 18.91
CA GLU A 101 -5.13 -5.10 19.99
C GLU A 101 -4.65 -5.57 21.38
N LEU A 102 -3.94 -6.70 21.42
CA LEU A 102 -3.36 -7.21 22.66
C LEU A 102 -2.13 -6.42 23.12
N ARG A 103 -1.33 -5.94 22.17
CA ARG A 103 -0.03 -5.32 22.47
C ARG A 103 -0.02 -3.81 22.52
N TYR A 104 -0.97 -3.18 21.82
CA TYR A 104 -0.98 -1.74 21.62
C TYR A 104 -2.36 -1.17 21.96
N PRO A 105 -2.44 0.09 22.39
CA PRO A 105 -3.72 0.76 22.62
C PRO A 105 -4.37 1.15 21.27
N LEU A 106 -4.58 0.15 20.43
CA LEU A 106 -5.15 0.27 19.10
C LEU A 106 -6.31 -0.72 18.96
N ARG A 107 -7.30 -0.37 18.16
CA ARG A 107 -8.39 -1.26 17.74
C ARG A 107 -8.49 -1.27 16.23
N VAL A 108 -8.59 -2.45 15.65
CA VAL A 108 -8.83 -2.63 14.22
C VAL A 108 -10.33 -2.62 13.98
N GLU A 109 -10.87 -1.52 13.47
CA GLU A 109 -12.30 -1.35 13.23
C GLU A 109 -12.76 -2.01 11.92
N LYS A 110 -11.89 -1.96 10.87
CA LYS A 110 -12.16 -2.59 9.57
C LYS A 110 -10.90 -3.21 8.99
N TYR A 111 -11.09 -4.36 8.38
CA TYR A 111 -10.11 -4.97 7.49
C TYR A 111 -10.89 -5.77 6.43
N GLU A 112 -11.18 -5.13 5.32
CA GLU A 112 -12.06 -5.66 4.28
C GLU A 112 -11.55 -5.36 2.88
N ILE A 113 -11.95 -6.19 1.91
CA ILE A 113 -11.62 -5.99 0.50
C ILE A 113 -12.45 -4.82 -0.05
N ARG A 114 -11.85 -4.02 -0.94
CA ARG A 114 -12.52 -2.95 -1.71
C ARG A 114 -12.96 -3.47 -3.09
N PRO A 115 -14.16 -4.01 -3.25
CA PRO A 115 -14.57 -4.68 -4.49
C PRO A 115 -14.87 -3.72 -5.65
N ASP A 116 -15.07 -2.44 -5.39
CA ASP A 116 -15.51 -1.41 -6.33
C ASP A 116 -14.35 -0.66 -7.03
N GLN A 117 -13.10 -1.05 -6.79
CA GLN A 117 -11.94 -0.25 -7.14
C GLN A 117 -10.95 -0.87 -8.15
N PRO A 118 -11.09 -2.10 -8.64
CA PRO A 118 -10.17 -2.63 -9.63
C PRO A 118 -10.34 -1.95 -10.98
N GLY A 119 -9.24 -1.78 -11.71
CA GLY A 119 -9.29 -1.34 -13.11
C GLY A 119 -10.03 -2.37 -13.97
N ALA A 120 -10.97 -1.90 -14.77
CA ALA A 120 -11.76 -2.76 -15.64
C ALA A 120 -11.03 -3.04 -16.97
N GLY A 121 -11.24 -4.22 -17.53
CA GLY A 121 -10.67 -4.65 -18.80
C GLY A 121 -11.16 -6.05 -19.14
N THR A 122 -10.57 -6.69 -20.16
CA THR A 122 -10.81 -8.12 -20.44
C THR A 122 -10.53 -8.98 -19.20
N TRP A 123 -9.48 -8.63 -18.48
CA TRP A 123 -9.14 -9.14 -17.17
C TRP A 123 -9.10 -7.97 -16.20
N ARG A 124 -9.76 -8.08 -15.07
CA ARG A 124 -9.77 -7.01 -14.08
C ARG A 124 -8.47 -6.92 -13.29
N GLY A 125 -8.13 -5.74 -12.83
CA GLY A 125 -7.13 -5.56 -11.77
C GLY A 125 -7.56 -6.25 -10.47
N GLY A 126 -6.63 -6.45 -9.56
CA GLY A 126 -6.93 -6.94 -8.21
C GLY A 126 -7.58 -5.84 -7.35
N CYS A 127 -8.39 -6.26 -6.40
CA CYS A 127 -8.98 -5.39 -5.40
C CYS A 127 -7.95 -5.06 -4.30
N GLY A 128 -7.91 -3.82 -3.89
CA GLY A 128 -7.23 -3.39 -2.67
C GLY A 128 -8.06 -3.71 -1.42
N HIS A 129 -7.66 -3.14 -0.30
CA HIS A 129 -8.41 -3.28 0.96
C HIS A 129 -8.62 -1.95 1.68
N VAL A 130 -9.52 -1.95 2.64
CA VAL A 130 -9.69 -0.90 3.64
C VAL A 130 -9.13 -1.41 4.95
N ARG A 131 -8.28 -0.60 5.57
CA ARG A 131 -7.76 -0.84 6.91
C ARG A 131 -8.09 0.39 7.76
N GLU A 132 -8.94 0.22 8.76
CA GLU A 132 -9.32 1.27 9.69
C GLU A 132 -8.85 0.89 11.08
N VAL A 133 -8.07 1.78 11.69
CA VAL A 133 -7.49 1.57 13.02
C VAL A 133 -7.84 2.78 13.89
N ARG A 134 -8.35 2.52 15.08
CA ARG A 134 -8.67 3.51 16.09
C ARG A 134 -7.61 3.52 17.17
N PHE A 135 -7.11 4.72 17.50
CA PHE A 135 -6.33 4.93 18.70
C PHE A 135 -7.26 4.91 19.94
N LEU A 136 -6.88 4.15 20.95
CA LEU A 136 -7.57 4.11 22.25
C LEU A 136 -6.94 5.06 23.26
N GLU A 137 -5.74 5.54 22.99
CA GLU A 137 -5.01 6.57 23.72
C GLU A 137 -4.42 7.57 22.72
N ASP A 138 -3.93 8.70 23.22
CA ASP A 138 -3.25 9.69 22.39
C ASP A 138 -1.97 9.11 21.76
N GLY A 139 -1.74 9.43 20.50
CA GLY A 139 -0.60 8.89 19.77
C GLY A 139 -0.28 9.65 18.50
N TYR A 140 0.75 9.17 17.81
CA TYR A 140 1.22 9.72 16.55
C TYR A 140 1.03 8.70 15.44
N PHE A 141 0.62 9.21 14.30
CA PHE A 141 0.47 8.45 13.07
C PHE A 141 1.45 8.97 12.03
N SER A 142 2.08 8.07 11.31
CA SER A 142 2.78 8.41 10.07
C SER A 142 2.52 7.37 8.99
N CYS A 143 2.47 7.83 7.76
CA CYS A 143 2.21 7.01 6.60
C CYS A 143 3.23 7.30 5.51
N ASN A 144 3.72 6.24 4.86
CA ASN A 144 4.55 6.33 3.67
C ASN A 144 4.00 5.32 2.65
N GLY A 145 3.43 5.82 1.59
CA GLY A 145 2.79 5.00 0.57
C GLY A 145 2.87 5.62 -0.81
N ASP A 146 2.23 4.96 -1.75
CA ASP A 146 2.23 5.34 -3.16
C ASP A 146 0.81 5.23 -3.73
N ARG A 147 0.66 5.55 -5.01
CA ARG A 147 -0.63 5.50 -5.72
C ARG A 147 -1.68 6.48 -5.20
N ILE A 148 -1.30 7.50 -4.46
CA ILE A 148 -2.21 8.57 -4.06
C ILE A 148 -2.51 9.47 -5.26
N LEU A 149 -1.47 9.96 -5.93
CA LEU A 149 -1.60 10.81 -7.12
C LEU A 149 -1.63 10.01 -8.43
N GLU A 150 -0.72 9.06 -8.57
CA GLU A 150 -0.56 8.23 -9.75
C GLU A 150 -1.27 6.89 -9.58
N LYS A 151 -2.39 6.71 -10.24
CA LYS A 151 -3.20 5.48 -10.18
C LYS A 151 -2.45 4.26 -10.76
N PRO A 152 -2.80 3.03 -10.37
CA PRO A 152 -2.36 1.83 -11.06
C PRO A 152 -2.82 1.87 -12.52
N PHE A 153 -1.89 1.81 -13.47
CA PHE A 153 -2.20 1.98 -14.89
C PHE A 153 -2.80 0.72 -15.52
N GLY A 154 -3.77 0.91 -16.42
CA GLY A 154 -4.20 -0.11 -17.36
C GLY A 154 -3.20 -0.29 -18.50
N ILE A 155 -3.26 -1.43 -19.19
CA ILE A 155 -2.52 -1.71 -20.44
C ILE A 155 -3.49 -2.20 -21.51
N PHE A 156 -3.14 -2.01 -22.79
CA PHE A 156 -3.93 -2.49 -23.94
C PHE A 156 -5.43 -2.13 -23.82
N GLU A 157 -5.73 -0.85 -23.65
CA GLU A 157 -7.09 -0.29 -23.49
C GLU A 157 -7.82 -0.67 -22.19
N GLY A 158 -7.16 -1.39 -21.28
CA GLY A 158 -7.66 -1.56 -19.91
C GLY A 158 -7.70 -0.23 -19.15
N LEU A 159 -8.70 -0.05 -18.31
CA LEU A 159 -8.85 1.14 -17.51
C LEU A 159 -7.90 1.13 -16.29
N ASP A 160 -7.50 2.31 -15.88
CA ASP A 160 -6.73 2.48 -14.65
C ASP A 160 -7.54 2.02 -13.42
N GLY A 161 -6.84 1.48 -12.45
CA GLY A 161 -7.41 1.20 -11.14
C GLY A 161 -7.59 2.48 -10.32
N HIS A 162 -8.18 2.35 -9.15
CA HIS A 162 -8.29 3.46 -8.21
C HIS A 162 -7.04 3.58 -7.34
N GLY A 163 -6.73 4.81 -6.95
CA GLY A 163 -5.59 5.12 -6.12
C GLY A 163 -5.80 4.78 -4.64
N ALA A 164 -4.72 4.87 -3.89
CA ALA A 164 -4.75 4.83 -2.43
C ALA A 164 -5.35 6.13 -1.87
N ARG A 165 -5.97 6.03 -0.71
CA ARG A 165 -6.54 7.16 0.02
C ARG A 165 -6.32 6.96 1.52
N LEU A 166 -6.03 8.03 2.20
CA LEU A 166 -5.97 8.08 3.65
C LEU A 166 -7.02 9.05 4.17
N THR A 167 -7.86 8.59 5.08
CA THR A 167 -8.91 9.40 5.70
C THR A 167 -8.74 9.37 7.21
N LEU A 168 -8.75 10.55 7.82
CA LEU A 168 -8.77 10.69 9.27
C LEU A 168 -10.20 10.87 9.74
N ASN A 169 -10.55 10.22 10.86
CA ASN A 169 -11.87 10.25 11.47
C ASN A 169 -13.01 9.97 10.49
N PRO A 170 -12.96 8.84 9.75
CA PRO A 170 -13.96 8.51 8.75
C PRO A 170 -15.37 8.45 9.36
N ASP A 171 -16.37 8.76 8.56
CA ASP A 171 -17.78 8.73 8.93
C ASP A 171 -18.16 9.67 10.11
N THR A 172 -17.34 10.68 10.39
CA THR A 172 -17.59 11.68 11.42
C THR A 172 -17.64 13.09 10.86
N LYS A 173 -18.19 14.05 11.64
CA LYS A 173 -18.14 15.47 11.28
C LYS A 173 -16.74 16.08 11.22
N ASN A 174 -15.74 15.37 11.71
CA ASN A 174 -14.32 15.76 11.71
C ASN A 174 -13.52 14.94 10.68
N GLU A 175 -14.19 14.35 9.71
CA GLU A 175 -13.53 13.61 8.64
C GLU A 175 -12.64 14.53 7.81
N VAL A 176 -11.42 14.10 7.58
CA VAL A 176 -10.45 14.81 6.74
C VAL A 176 -9.77 13.79 5.82
N GLU A 177 -9.86 14.03 4.52
CA GLU A 177 -9.02 13.30 3.57
C GLU A 177 -7.60 13.87 3.62
N TRP A 178 -6.64 13.02 3.91
CA TRP A 178 -5.24 13.41 3.99
C TRP A 178 -4.68 13.51 2.56
N PRO A 179 -4.03 14.63 2.20
CA PRO A 179 -3.49 14.86 0.86
C PRO A 179 -2.30 13.97 0.52
#